data_1d9f44fff450e1b345e57c052192f7dd
#
_entry.id   1d9f44fff450e1b345e57c052192f7dd
#
_cell.length_a   1.000
_cell.length_b   1.000
_cell.length_c   1.000
_cell.angle_alpha   90.00
_cell.angle_beta   90.00
_cell.angle_gamma   90.00
#
_symmetry.space_group_name_H-M   'P 1'
#
loop_
_entity.id
_entity.type
_entity.pdbx_description
1 polymer ?
#
loop_
_entity_poly.entity_id
_entity_poly.type
_entity_poly.pdbx_seq_one_letter_code
_entity_poly.pdbx_strand_id
1 'polypeptide(L)'
;MAAELPVLVEVVKTATFGMTIAIGGALPAVAIGKIVSSALTSIGRNPEASDKIQTVMILGVAFAEAIAIYSLVIALLIKFT
;
A
#
# COMPACT_ATOMS: atom_id res chain seq x y z
N MET A 1 4.85 36.26 11.60
CA MET A 1 5.79 35.38 10.88
C MET A 1 6.31 34.27 11.78
N ALA A 2 7.01 34.60 12.87
CA ALA A 2 7.62 33.56 13.71
C ALA A 2 6.59 32.63 14.37
N ALA A 3 5.42 33.16 14.76
CA ALA A 3 4.35 32.34 15.34
C ALA A 3 3.61 31.47 14.31
N GLU A 4 3.65 31.86 13.04
CA GLU A 4 2.94 31.15 11.96
C GLU A 4 3.76 30.00 11.38
N LEU A 5 5.09 30.08 11.40
CA LEU A 5 5.96 29.07 10.83
C LEU A 5 5.79 27.68 11.48
N PRO A 6 5.75 27.58 12.84
CA PRO A 6 5.52 26.26 13.45
C PRO A 6 4.16 25.67 13.10
N VAL A 7 3.13 26.51 12.97
CA VAL A 7 1.79 26.06 12.58
C VAL A 7 1.80 25.55 11.14
N LEU A 8 2.46 26.29 10.24
CA LEU A 8 2.58 25.87 8.84
C LEU A 8 3.33 24.55 8.71
N VAL A 9 4.41 24.39 9.47
CA VAL A 9 5.18 23.14 9.47
C VAL A 9 4.30 21.97 9.91
N GLU A 10 3.51 22.16 10.97
CA GLU A 10 2.60 21.09 11.43
C GLU A 10 1.51 20.76 10.41
N VAL A 11 0.94 21.76 9.76
CA VAL A 11 -0.07 21.53 8.73
C VAL A 11 0.53 20.77 7.56
N VAL A 12 1.71 21.15 7.10
CA VAL A 12 2.39 20.48 5.98
C VAL A 12 2.75 19.04 6.36
N LYS A 13 3.27 18.82 7.57
CA LYS A 13 3.58 17.46 8.04
C LYS A 13 2.34 16.58 8.07
N THR A 14 1.23 17.09 8.61
CA THR A 14 0.00 16.32 8.71
C THR A 14 -0.56 16.02 7.33
N ALA A 15 -0.56 16.99 6.41
CA ALA A 15 -1.02 16.76 5.05
C ALA A 15 -0.14 15.75 4.31
N THR A 16 1.18 15.88 4.46
CA THR A 16 2.14 14.97 3.83
C THR A 16 2.01 13.56 4.39
N PHE A 17 1.85 13.43 5.71
CA PHE A 17 1.58 12.13 6.35
C PHE A 17 0.34 11.48 5.74
N GLY A 18 -0.76 12.20 5.69
CA GLY A 18 -2.02 11.68 5.15
C GLY A 18 -1.91 11.29 3.69
N MET A 19 -1.27 12.12 2.86
CA MET A 19 -1.11 11.82 1.44
C MET A 19 -0.15 10.65 1.21
N THR A 20 0.91 10.54 1.98
CA THR A 20 1.85 9.44 1.86
C THR A 20 1.16 8.11 2.09
N ILE A 21 0.38 7.98 3.16
CA ILE A 21 -0.31 6.72 3.44
C ILE A 21 -1.49 6.50 2.50
N ALA A 22 -2.20 7.55 2.10
CA ALA A 22 -3.32 7.41 1.18
C ALA A 22 -2.86 6.90 -0.18
N ILE A 23 -1.84 7.52 -0.76
CA ILE A 23 -1.31 7.12 -2.08
C ILE A 23 -0.53 5.82 -1.97
N GLY A 24 0.33 5.72 -0.96
CA GLY A 24 1.17 4.54 -0.73
C GLY A 24 0.38 3.31 -0.34
N GLY A 25 -0.85 3.45 0.15
CA GLY A 25 -1.76 2.34 0.42
C GLY A 25 -2.71 2.05 -0.75
N ALA A 26 -3.13 3.08 -1.48
CA ALA A 26 -4.10 2.92 -2.56
C ALA A 26 -3.55 2.10 -3.74
N LEU A 27 -2.31 2.37 -4.15
CA LEU A 27 -1.71 1.67 -5.29
C LEU A 27 -1.45 0.18 -5.00
N PRO A 28 -0.86 -0.19 -3.85
CA PRO A 28 -0.80 -1.61 -3.48
C PRO A 28 -2.17 -2.28 -3.37
N ALA A 29 -3.18 -1.57 -2.87
CA ALA A 29 -4.53 -2.11 -2.78
C ALA A 29 -5.09 -2.46 -4.16
N VAL A 30 -4.89 -1.58 -5.15
CA VAL A 30 -5.27 -1.84 -6.54
C VAL A 30 -4.49 -3.03 -7.10
N ALA A 31 -3.19 -3.09 -6.82
CA ALA A 31 -2.36 -4.20 -7.27
C ALA A 31 -2.84 -5.54 -6.69
N ILE A 32 -3.18 -5.57 -5.40
CA ILE A 32 -3.72 -6.77 -4.74
C ILE A 32 -5.02 -7.18 -5.42
N GLY A 33 -5.92 -6.24 -5.69
CA GLY A 33 -7.16 -6.53 -6.40
C GLY A 33 -6.93 -7.17 -7.75
N LYS A 34 -5.97 -6.67 -8.51
CA LYS A 34 -5.62 -7.24 -9.82
C LYS A 34 -5.00 -8.63 -9.70
N ILE A 35 -4.10 -8.82 -8.75
CA ILE A 35 -3.46 -10.11 -8.51
C ILE A 35 -4.52 -11.16 -8.15
N VAL A 36 -5.40 -10.85 -7.20
CA VAL A 36 -6.42 -11.79 -6.74
C VAL A 36 -7.43 -12.07 -7.85
N SER A 37 -7.90 -11.05 -8.55
CA SER A 37 -8.85 -11.20 -9.66
C SER A 37 -8.28 -12.09 -10.76
N SER A 38 -7.03 -11.85 -11.14
CA SER A 38 -6.35 -12.65 -12.16
C SER A 38 -6.17 -14.09 -11.70
N ALA A 39 -5.81 -14.31 -10.44
CA ALA A 39 -5.64 -15.66 -9.89
C ALA A 39 -6.97 -16.42 -9.88
N LEU A 40 -8.05 -15.77 -9.45
CA LEU A 40 -9.37 -16.41 -9.42
C LEU A 40 -9.85 -16.78 -10.81
N THR A 41 -9.62 -15.93 -11.80
CA THR A 41 -9.95 -16.23 -13.19
C THR A 41 -9.16 -17.44 -13.68
N SER A 42 -7.87 -17.50 -13.37
CA SER A 42 -7.01 -18.61 -13.77
C SER A 42 -7.40 -19.92 -13.10
N ILE A 43 -7.75 -19.88 -11.82
CA ILE A 43 -8.24 -21.06 -11.09
C ILE A 43 -9.55 -21.56 -11.68
N GLY A 44 -10.45 -20.62 -12.04
CA GLY A 44 -11.71 -20.97 -12.65
C GLY A 44 -11.55 -21.68 -13.99
N ARG A 45 -10.52 -21.33 -14.76
CA ARG A 45 -10.22 -21.97 -16.04
C ARG A 45 -9.44 -23.26 -15.90
N ASN A 46 -8.64 -23.39 -14.86
CA ASN A 46 -7.75 -24.54 -14.67
C ASN A 46 -7.69 -24.91 -13.18
N PRO A 47 -8.75 -25.57 -12.66
CA PRO A 47 -8.81 -25.91 -11.23
C PRO A 47 -7.66 -26.80 -10.76
N GLU A 48 -7.08 -27.62 -11.64
CA GLU A 48 -5.96 -28.49 -11.28
C GLU A 48 -4.70 -27.71 -10.90
N ALA A 49 -4.58 -26.46 -11.37
CA ALA A 49 -3.43 -25.61 -11.09
C ALA A 49 -3.66 -24.72 -9.87
N SER A 50 -4.76 -24.88 -9.14
CA SER A 50 -5.14 -23.95 -8.06
C SER A 50 -4.06 -23.79 -7.00
N ASP A 51 -3.39 -24.88 -6.62
CA ASP A 51 -2.34 -24.80 -5.58
C ASP A 51 -1.16 -23.95 -6.02
N LYS A 52 -0.71 -24.11 -7.28
CA LYS A 52 0.38 -23.31 -7.82
C LYS A 52 -0.01 -21.85 -7.97
N ILE A 53 -1.22 -21.59 -8.44
CA ILE A 53 -1.72 -20.24 -8.64
C ILE A 53 -1.85 -19.53 -7.30
N GLN A 54 -2.39 -20.20 -6.28
CA GLN A 54 -2.51 -19.63 -4.94
C GLN A 54 -1.15 -19.29 -4.35
N THR A 55 -0.16 -20.13 -4.52
CA THR A 55 1.18 -19.87 -3.99
C THR A 55 1.78 -18.60 -4.59
N VAL A 56 1.70 -18.45 -5.91
CA VAL A 56 2.22 -17.26 -6.58
C VAL A 56 1.39 -16.02 -6.22
N MET A 57 0.07 -16.17 -6.10
CA MET A 57 -0.82 -15.11 -5.69
C MET A 57 -0.45 -14.57 -4.29
N ILE A 58 -0.28 -15.48 -3.33
CA ILE A 58 0.07 -15.10 -1.95
C ILE A 58 1.40 -14.35 -1.94
N LEU A 59 2.38 -14.84 -2.71
CA LEU A 59 3.68 -14.17 -2.80
C LEU A 59 3.54 -12.76 -3.37
N GLY A 60 2.78 -12.58 -4.44
CA GLY A 60 2.54 -11.28 -5.04
C GLY A 60 1.81 -10.32 -4.10
N VAL A 61 0.79 -10.83 -3.40
CA VAL A 61 0.04 -10.04 -2.40
C VAL A 61 0.97 -9.63 -1.26
N ALA A 62 1.84 -10.54 -0.81
CA ALA A 62 2.78 -10.23 0.28
C ALA A 62 3.75 -9.11 -0.12
N PHE A 63 4.25 -9.11 -1.36
CA PHE A 63 5.10 -8.02 -1.85
C PHE A 63 4.35 -6.69 -1.92
N ALA A 64 3.11 -6.70 -2.39
CA ALA A 64 2.28 -5.49 -2.45
C ALA A 64 2.01 -4.94 -1.04
N GLU A 65 1.74 -5.82 -0.08
CA GLU A 65 1.54 -5.43 1.32
C GLU A 65 2.82 -4.87 1.94
N ALA A 66 3.98 -5.43 1.61
CA ALA A 66 5.25 -4.91 2.09
C ALA A 66 5.46 -3.47 1.62
N ILE A 67 5.10 -3.16 0.38
CA ILE A 67 5.19 -1.80 -0.15
C ILE A 67 4.27 -0.86 0.65
N ALA A 68 3.06 -1.29 0.97
CA ALA A 68 2.13 -0.51 1.79
C ALA A 68 2.70 -0.26 3.19
N ILE A 69 3.32 -1.27 3.78
CA ILE A 69 3.95 -1.15 5.10
C ILE A 69 5.12 -0.16 5.05
N TYR A 70 5.95 -0.19 4.01
CA TYR A 70 7.02 0.78 3.83
C TYR A 70 6.45 2.20 3.75
N SER A 71 5.36 2.40 3.04
CA SER A 71 4.69 3.70 2.96
C SER A 71 4.19 4.17 4.33
N LEU A 72 3.64 3.26 5.11
CA LEU A 72 3.21 3.55 6.48
C LEU A 72 4.39 3.99 7.35
N VAL A 73 5.51 3.27 7.26
CA VAL A 73 6.70 3.62 8.04
C VAL A 73 7.21 5.01 7.66
N ILE A 74 7.29 5.30 6.36
CA ILE A 74 7.72 6.62 5.89
C ILE A 74 6.75 7.70 6.38
N ALA A 75 5.44 7.44 6.30
CA ALA A 75 4.43 8.38 6.78
C ALA A 75 4.61 8.68 8.27
N LEU A 76 4.84 7.65 9.07
CA LEU A 76 5.07 7.82 10.52
C LEU A 76 6.33 8.62 10.79
N LEU A 77 7.41 8.39 10.03
CA LEU A 77 8.63 9.17 10.17
C LEU A 77 8.38 10.65 9.85
N ILE A 78 7.61 10.94 8.82
CA ILE A 78 7.25 12.32 8.48
C ILE A 78 6.47 12.96 9.61
N LYS A 79 5.52 12.24 10.19
CA LYS A 79 4.64 12.77 11.22
C LYS A 79 5.38 13.05 12.54
N PHE A 80 6.30 12.17 12.93
CA PHE A 80 6.90 12.18 14.26
C PHE A 80 8.35 12.66 14.29
N THR A 81 8.92 13.03 13.18
CA THR A 81 10.26 13.65 13.14
C THR A 81 10.23 14.98 12.43
#